data_b62bdfbd37b7f711ea15b3b9a62df5d1
#
_entry.id   b62bdfbd37b7f711ea15b3b9a62df5d1
#
_cell.length_a   1.000
_cell.length_b   1.000
_cell.length_c   1.000
_cell.angle_alpha   90.00
_cell.angle_beta   90.00
_cell.angle_gamma   90.00
#
_symmetry.space_group_name_H-M   'P 1'
#
loop_
_entity.id
_entity.type
_entity.pdbx_description
1 polymer ?
#
loop_
_entity_poly.entity_id
_entity_poly.type
_entity_poly.pdbx_seq_one_letter_code
_entity_poly.pdbx_strand_id
1 'polypeptide(L)'
;MEKLLCPSMMCANFGNLQQEIEELEAAGADIFHVDIMDGSFVPNFGMGLQDTEYIYKNAKIPGDAHLMIQNPGNYVKKFAEMGAKIIYIHPEADVHPTRTLQTIIDAGAVPGIAINPGTAVETIKPLLPFVEYVMVMSVNPGFAGQKYICLLYTSD
;
A
#
# COMPACT_ATOMS: atom_id res chain seq x y z
N MET A 1 -2.20 -21.78 4.54
CA MET A 1 -2.30 -20.32 4.28
C MET A 1 -2.09 -20.15 2.79
N GLU A 2 -3.04 -19.58 2.12
CA GLU A 2 -2.93 -19.25 0.69
C GLU A 2 -1.95 -18.11 0.50
N LYS A 3 -1.11 -18.18 -0.55
CA LYS A 3 -0.17 -17.12 -0.90
C LYS A 3 -0.78 -16.30 -2.02
N LEU A 4 -0.81 -14.98 -1.86
CA LEU A 4 -1.28 -14.04 -2.87
C LEU A 4 -0.09 -13.34 -3.52
N LEU A 5 -0.17 -13.17 -4.84
CA LEU A 5 0.80 -12.42 -5.64
C LEU A 5 0.28 -11.00 -5.87
N CYS A 6 0.99 -10.01 -5.31
CA CYS A 6 0.59 -8.61 -5.34
C CYS A 6 1.68 -7.78 -6.05
N PRO A 7 1.71 -7.75 -7.40
CA PRO A 7 2.70 -6.96 -8.12
C PRO A 7 2.48 -5.47 -7.92
N SER A 8 3.58 -4.71 -7.71
CA SER A 8 3.52 -3.26 -7.63
C SER A 8 3.41 -2.64 -9.02
N MET A 9 2.35 -1.89 -9.23
CA MET A 9 2.09 -1.16 -10.47
C MET A 9 3.02 0.03 -10.69
N MET A 10 3.80 0.43 -9.67
CA MET A 10 4.82 1.46 -9.80
C MET A 10 5.90 1.09 -10.84
N CYS A 11 6.13 -0.20 -11.07
CA CYS A 11 7.11 -0.70 -12.04
C CYS A 11 6.53 -0.93 -13.44
N ALA A 12 5.23 -0.70 -13.65
CA ALA A 12 4.57 -0.91 -14.93
C ALA A 12 5.00 0.13 -15.99
N ASN A 13 4.84 -0.20 -17.25
CA ASN A 13 4.99 0.74 -18.33
C ASN A 13 3.77 1.65 -18.44
N PHE A 14 3.85 2.85 -17.87
CA PHE A 14 2.74 3.83 -17.88
C PHE A 14 2.33 4.28 -19.29
N GLY A 15 3.20 4.13 -20.30
CA GLY A 15 2.85 4.37 -21.70
C GLY A 15 1.89 3.32 -22.28
N ASN A 16 1.72 2.18 -21.61
CA ASN A 16 0.86 1.08 -22.05
C ASN A 16 0.21 0.34 -20.88
N LEU A 17 -0.35 1.12 -19.94
CA LEU A 17 -0.85 0.62 -18.67
C LEU A 17 -1.95 -0.44 -18.82
N GLN A 18 -2.79 -0.35 -19.85
CA GLN A 18 -3.83 -1.34 -20.13
C GLN A 18 -3.21 -2.74 -20.42
N GLN A 19 -2.18 -2.80 -21.23
CA GLN A 19 -1.50 -4.06 -21.53
C GLN A 19 -0.82 -4.64 -20.28
N GLU A 20 -0.19 -3.82 -19.46
CA GLU A 20 0.42 -4.25 -18.20
C GLU A 20 -0.61 -4.88 -17.25
N ILE A 21 -1.80 -4.28 -17.12
CA ILE A 21 -2.92 -4.84 -16.35
C ILE A 21 -3.29 -6.22 -16.89
N GLU A 22 -3.54 -6.34 -18.19
CA GLU A 22 -3.97 -7.59 -18.82
C GLU A 22 -2.92 -8.70 -18.72
N GLU A 23 -1.64 -8.37 -18.93
CA GLU A 23 -0.54 -9.33 -18.84
C GLU A 23 -0.32 -9.83 -17.41
N LEU A 24 -0.40 -8.97 -16.40
CA LEU A 24 -0.26 -9.35 -15.00
C LEU A 24 -1.44 -10.19 -14.51
N GLU A 25 -2.67 -9.86 -14.93
CA GLU A 25 -3.85 -10.71 -14.65
C GLU A 25 -3.72 -12.09 -15.29
N ALA A 26 -3.27 -12.13 -16.55
CA ALA A 26 -3.03 -13.40 -17.25
C ALA A 26 -1.90 -14.24 -16.63
N ALA A 27 -0.92 -13.57 -16.00
CA ALA A 27 0.16 -14.23 -15.26
C ALA A 27 -0.27 -14.72 -13.86
N GLY A 28 -1.49 -14.42 -13.42
CA GLY A 28 -2.04 -14.90 -12.16
C GLY A 28 -1.77 -13.98 -10.97
N ALA A 29 -1.69 -12.67 -11.19
CA ALA A 29 -1.73 -11.70 -10.10
C ALA A 29 -3.06 -11.76 -9.36
N ASP A 30 -3.04 -11.61 -8.04
CA ASP A 30 -4.23 -11.67 -7.18
C ASP A 30 -4.73 -10.28 -6.77
N ILE A 31 -3.80 -9.34 -6.55
CA ILE A 31 -4.10 -7.96 -6.12
C ILE A 31 -3.11 -7.03 -6.80
N PHE A 32 -3.55 -5.92 -7.38
CA PHE A 32 -2.64 -4.88 -7.82
C PHE A 32 -2.23 -4.00 -6.65
N HIS A 33 -0.91 -3.92 -6.41
CA HIS A 33 -0.33 -3.07 -5.39
C HIS A 33 -0.02 -1.69 -5.96
N VAL A 34 -0.63 -0.64 -5.39
CA VAL A 34 -0.51 0.74 -5.87
C VAL A 34 0.22 1.59 -4.85
N ASP A 35 1.46 1.99 -5.19
CA ASP A 35 2.35 2.78 -4.35
C ASP A 35 2.12 4.28 -4.55
N ILE A 36 1.63 4.98 -3.54
CA ILE A 36 1.37 6.42 -3.52
C ILE A 36 2.42 7.12 -2.68
N MET A 37 3.06 8.14 -3.24
CA MET A 37 4.16 8.87 -2.62
C MET A 37 3.97 10.38 -2.83
N ASP A 38 4.37 11.18 -1.83
CA ASP A 38 4.13 12.63 -1.80
C ASP A 38 5.41 13.49 -1.81
N GLY A 39 6.58 12.87 -1.90
CA GLY A 39 7.86 13.57 -1.81
C GLY A 39 8.20 14.10 -0.41
N SER A 40 7.36 13.80 0.60
CA SER A 40 7.52 14.26 1.98
C SER A 40 7.84 13.12 2.93
N PHE A 41 6.98 12.10 3.01
CA PHE A 41 7.26 10.91 3.81
C PHE A 41 8.40 10.09 3.21
N VAL A 42 8.44 10.00 1.89
CA VAL A 42 9.54 9.39 1.13
C VAL A 42 10.08 10.40 0.10
N PRO A 43 11.40 10.40 -0.21
CA PRO A 43 11.99 11.36 -1.12
C PRO A 43 11.78 10.99 -2.60
N ASN A 44 10.55 10.61 -2.95
CA ASN A 44 10.13 10.22 -4.29
C ASN A 44 8.66 10.57 -4.50
N PHE A 45 8.23 10.59 -5.76
CA PHE A 45 6.83 10.70 -6.14
C PHE A 45 6.39 9.39 -6.77
N GLY A 46 5.29 8.85 -6.29
CA GLY A 46 4.71 7.62 -6.80
C GLY A 46 3.63 7.87 -7.85
N MET A 47 2.71 6.91 -7.92
CA MET A 47 1.60 6.96 -8.88
C MET A 47 0.64 8.11 -8.56
N GLY A 48 0.12 8.74 -9.61
CA GLY A 48 -0.89 9.79 -9.51
C GLY A 48 -2.30 9.24 -9.29
N LEU A 49 -3.23 10.13 -8.93
CA LEU A 49 -4.63 9.75 -8.73
C LEU A 49 -5.27 9.22 -10.02
N GLN A 50 -4.88 9.77 -11.18
CA GLN A 50 -5.45 9.36 -12.47
C GLN A 50 -5.00 7.95 -12.86
N ASP A 51 -3.72 7.61 -12.65
CA ASP A 51 -3.19 6.28 -12.91
C ASP A 51 -3.84 5.25 -11.99
N THR A 52 -3.98 5.59 -10.71
CA THR A 52 -4.64 4.76 -9.70
C THR A 52 -6.10 4.48 -10.06
N GLU A 53 -6.84 5.52 -10.40
CA GLU A 53 -8.24 5.41 -10.82
C GLU A 53 -8.37 4.55 -12.09
N TYR A 54 -7.44 4.72 -13.05
CA TYR A 54 -7.41 3.93 -14.27
C TYR A 54 -7.23 2.43 -13.96
N ILE A 55 -6.27 2.08 -13.10
CA ILE A 55 -6.03 0.69 -12.69
C ILE A 55 -7.28 0.10 -12.06
N TYR A 56 -7.86 0.75 -11.05
CA TYR A 56 -9.01 0.19 -10.33
C TYR A 56 -10.26 0.06 -11.21
N LYS A 57 -10.42 0.90 -12.24
CA LYS A 57 -11.55 0.82 -13.18
C LYS A 57 -11.39 -0.26 -14.25
N ASN A 58 -10.16 -0.56 -14.64
CA ASN A 58 -9.90 -1.47 -15.78
C ASN A 58 -9.42 -2.85 -15.33
N ALA A 59 -8.99 -3.01 -14.09
CA ALA A 59 -8.61 -4.30 -13.53
C ALA A 59 -9.84 -5.16 -13.20
N LYS A 60 -9.72 -6.48 -13.42
CA LYS A 60 -10.69 -7.49 -13.01
C LYS A 60 -10.42 -8.01 -11.60
N ILE A 61 -9.17 -7.90 -11.15
CA ILE A 61 -8.73 -8.23 -9.79
C ILE A 61 -8.78 -7.00 -8.88
N PRO A 62 -8.88 -7.17 -7.57
CA PRO A 62 -8.86 -6.03 -6.64
C PRO A 62 -7.52 -5.30 -6.67
N GLY A 63 -7.52 -4.03 -6.27
CA GLY A 63 -6.32 -3.26 -6.01
C GLY A 63 -6.25 -2.77 -4.57
N ASP A 64 -5.06 -2.67 -4.03
CA ASP A 64 -4.79 -2.00 -2.77
C ASP A 64 -4.16 -0.61 -2.99
N ALA A 65 -4.10 0.20 -1.95
CA ALA A 65 -3.37 1.46 -1.93
C ALA A 65 -2.37 1.47 -0.77
N HIS A 66 -1.09 1.61 -1.07
CA HIS A 66 -0.03 1.76 -0.09
C HIS A 66 0.36 3.24 0.01
N LEU A 67 -0.07 3.90 1.08
CA LEU A 67 0.07 5.33 1.26
C LEU A 67 1.38 5.69 1.97
N MET A 68 2.44 5.89 1.21
CA MET A 68 3.73 6.42 1.67
C MET A 68 3.69 7.97 1.65
N ILE A 69 2.75 8.55 2.38
CA ILE A 69 2.46 9.99 2.41
C ILE A 69 2.30 10.50 3.84
N GLN A 70 2.57 11.77 4.06
CA GLN A 70 2.30 12.43 5.35
C GLN A 70 0.79 12.64 5.57
N ASN A 71 0.35 12.41 6.82
CA ASN A 71 -1.05 12.59 7.23
C ASN A 71 -2.04 11.85 6.30
N PRO A 72 -1.91 10.52 6.12
CA PRO A 72 -2.72 9.74 5.18
C PRO A 72 -4.23 9.84 5.46
N GLY A 73 -4.61 10.13 6.69
CA GLY A 73 -6.01 10.33 7.09
C GLY A 73 -6.78 11.36 6.25
N ASN A 74 -6.07 12.31 5.63
CA ASN A 74 -6.68 13.29 4.72
C ASN A 74 -7.12 12.69 3.38
N TYR A 75 -6.64 11.49 3.03
CA TYR A 75 -6.76 10.94 1.69
C TYR A 75 -7.42 9.55 1.64
N VAL A 76 -7.43 8.79 2.73
CA VAL A 76 -7.92 7.41 2.75
C VAL A 76 -9.34 7.26 2.19
N LYS A 77 -10.23 8.19 2.51
CA LYS A 77 -11.60 8.18 1.98
C LYS A 77 -11.62 8.29 0.45
N LYS A 78 -10.78 9.15 -0.10
CA LYS A 78 -10.67 9.34 -1.56
C LYS A 78 -10.21 8.06 -2.26
N PHE A 79 -9.20 7.37 -1.71
CA PHE A 79 -8.72 6.10 -2.29
C PHE A 79 -9.77 4.99 -2.19
N ALA A 80 -10.51 4.92 -1.09
CA ALA A 80 -11.64 4.00 -0.97
C ALA A 80 -12.73 4.28 -2.02
N GLU A 81 -13.11 5.55 -2.21
CA GLU A 81 -14.08 5.99 -3.23
C GLU A 81 -13.61 5.70 -4.67
N MET A 82 -12.30 5.72 -4.91
CA MET A 82 -11.71 5.36 -6.21
C MET A 82 -11.75 3.85 -6.49
N GLY A 83 -11.91 3.02 -5.46
CA GLY A 83 -12.05 1.57 -5.59
C GLY A 83 -10.99 0.73 -4.90
N ALA A 84 -10.08 1.35 -4.13
CA ALA A 84 -9.12 0.60 -3.32
C ALA A 84 -9.85 -0.34 -2.35
N LYS A 85 -9.51 -1.63 -2.39
CA LYS A 85 -10.11 -2.64 -1.50
C LYS A 85 -9.40 -2.73 -0.17
N ILE A 86 -8.08 -2.54 -0.17
CA ILE A 86 -7.24 -2.51 1.03
C ILE A 86 -6.50 -1.18 1.01
N ILE A 87 -6.35 -0.53 2.15
CA ILE A 87 -5.57 0.71 2.26
C ILE A 87 -4.56 0.55 3.39
N TYR A 88 -3.28 0.59 3.04
CA TYR A 88 -2.17 0.57 3.99
C TYR A 88 -1.72 1.99 4.30
N ILE A 89 -1.60 2.28 5.59
CA ILE A 89 -0.99 3.53 6.08
C ILE A 89 0.27 3.21 6.87
N HIS A 90 1.23 4.13 6.89
CA HIS A 90 2.37 4.08 7.79
C HIS A 90 2.03 4.78 9.10
N PRO A 91 2.01 4.08 10.25
CA PRO A 91 1.83 4.73 11.56
C PRO A 91 2.86 5.82 11.84
N GLU A 92 4.05 5.70 11.24
CA GLU A 92 5.13 6.72 11.33
C GLU A 92 4.78 8.05 10.65
N ALA A 93 3.81 8.04 9.73
CA ALA A 93 3.38 9.22 8.97
C ALA A 93 2.06 9.82 9.47
N ASP A 94 1.48 9.25 10.53
CA ASP A 94 0.14 9.62 11.02
C ASP A 94 0.14 9.93 12.51
N VAL A 95 -0.32 11.11 12.87
CA VAL A 95 -0.45 11.54 14.28
C VAL A 95 -1.59 10.79 15.01
N HIS A 96 -2.61 10.36 14.27
CA HIS A 96 -3.80 9.70 14.82
C HIS A 96 -4.17 8.42 14.04
N PRO A 97 -3.30 7.40 13.98
CA PRO A 97 -3.49 6.25 13.11
C PRO A 97 -4.78 5.48 13.39
N THR A 98 -5.22 5.35 14.64
CA THR A 98 -6.50 4.68 14.96
C THR A 98 -7.70 5.39 14.34
N ARG A 99 -7.71 6.74 14.31
CA ARG A 99 -8.76 7.51 13.64
C ARG A 99 -8.76 7.26 12.15
N THR A 100 -7.58 7.24 11.54
CA THR A 100 -7.42 6.99 10.11
C THR A 100 -7.86 5.58 9.73
N LEU A 101 -7.49 4.57 10.52
CA LEU A 101 -7.94 3.18 10.32
C LEU A 101 -9.47 3.07 10.42
N GLN A 102 -10.10 3.75 11.39
CA GLN A 102 -11.55 3.79 11.46
C GLN A 102 -12.18 4.47 10.24
N THR A 103 -11.57 5.54 9.73
CA THR A 103 -12.05 6.22 8.50
C THR A 103 -11.98 5.28 7.28
N ILE A 104 -10.96 4.41 7.18
CA ILE A 104 -10.85 3.39 6.13
C ILE A 104 -12.03 2.41 6.22
N ILE A 105 -12.31 1.90 7.42
CA ILE A 105 -13.44 0.99 7.68
C ILE A 105 -14.77 1.65 7.31
N ASP A 106 -15.00 2.89 7.76
CA ASP A 106 -16.23 3.64 7.51
C ASP A 106 -16.42 3.94 6.01
N ALA A 107 -15.34 4.03 5.26
CA ALA A 107 -15.34 4.20 3.80
C ALA A 107 -15.53 2.88 3.03
N GLY A 108 -15.63 1.74 3.72
CA GLY A 108 -15.87 0.42 3.12
C GLY A 108 -14.64 -0.28 2.54
N ALA A 109 -13.44 0.19 2.88
CA ALA A 109 -12.19 -0.47 2.54
C ALA A 109 -11.63 -1.26 3.75
N VAL A 110 -10.74 -2.20 3.46
CA VAL A 110 -10.07 -3.02 4.49
C VAL A 110 -8.84 -2.27 5.01
N PRO A 111 -8.72 -2.04 6.32
CA PRO A 111 -7.60 -1.32 6.91
C PRO A 111 -6.35 -2.20 6.99
N GLY A 112 -5.22 -1.65 6.61
CA GLY A 112 -3.90 -2.21 6.77
C GLY A 112 -2.91 -1.20 7.32
N ILE A 113 -1.82 -1.71 7.90
CA ILE A 113 -0.65 -0.90 8.27
C ILE A 113 0.59 -1.43 7.58
N ALA A 114 1.48 -0.52 7.18
CA ALA A 114 2.81 -0.83 6.70
C ALA A 114 3.84 -0.29 7.69
N ILE A 115 4.86 -1.07 8.02
CA ILE A 115 5.93 -0.67 8.92
C ILE A 115 7.27 -0.63 8.21
N ASN A 116 8.05 0.40 8.49
CA ASN A 116 9.40 0.54 7.97
C ASN A 116 10.36 -0.47 8.59
N PRO A 117 11.49 -0.79 7.92
CA PRO A 117 12.47 -1.74 8.45
C PRO A 117 13.04 -1.38 9.83
N GLY A 118 13.05 -0.08 10.18
CA GLY A 118 13.52 0.40 11.49
C GLY A 118 12.43 0.51 12.56
N THR A 119 11.18 0.18 12.24
CA THR A 119 10.06 0.30 13.17
C THR A 119 9.87 -0.99 13.95
N ALA A 120 9.94 -0.92 15.28
CA ALA A 120 9.73 -2.07 16.15
C ALA A 120 8.28 -2.55 16.11
N VAL A 121 8.08 -3.88 16.07
CA VAL A 121 6.73 -4.50 16.05
C VAL A 121 5.91 -4.10 17.27
N GLU A 122 6.55 -3.85 18.41
CA GLU A 122 5.90 -3.39 19.65
C GLU A 122 5.11 -2.10 19.47
N THR A 123 5.55 -1.20 18.58
CA THR A 123 4.89 0.09 18.34
C THR A 123 3.53 -0.07 17.68
N ILE A 124 3.32 -1.14 16.92
CA ILE A 124 2.06 -1.38 16.23
C ILE A 124 1.09 -2.31 16.99
N LYS A 125 1.55 -2.94 18.08
CA LYS A 125 0.67 -3.83 18.88
C LYS A 125 -0.67 -3.19 19.26
N PRO A 126 -0.75 -1.91 19.66
CA PRO A 126 -2.02 -1.24 19.96
C PRO A 126 -2.93 -1.06 18.74
N LEU A 127 -2.37 -1.11 17.52
CA LEU A 127 -3.10 -0.93 16.27
C LEU A 127 -3.65 -2.25 15.70
N LEU A 128 -3.09 -3.40 16.09
CA LEU A 128 -3.47 -4.71 15.56
C LEU A 128 -4.98 -5.02 15.66
N PRO A 129 -5.70 -4.60 16.70
CA PRO A 129 -7.16 -4.82 16.77
C PRO A 129 -7.96 -4.05 15.70
N PHE A 130 -7.35 -3.08 15.02
CA PHE A 130 -8.01 -2.21 14.03
C PHE A 130 -7.66 -2.56 12.59
N VAL A 131 -6.83 -3.57 12.34
CA VAL A 131 -6.34 -3.91 11.01
C VAL A 131 -6.53 -5.38 10.68
N GLU A 132 -6.70 -5.68 9.40
CA GLU A 132 -6.72 -7.05 8.90
C GLU A 132 -5.38 -7.44 8.25
N TYR A 133 -4.57 -6.46 7.85
CA TYR A 133 -3.29 -6.68 7.19
C TYR A 133 -2.16 -5.89 7.82
N VAL A 134 -1.00 -6.52 7.90
CA VAL A 134 0.26 -5.88 8.27
C VAL A 134 1.27 -6.13 7.16
N MET A 135 1.75 -5.06 6.53
CA MET A 135 2.82 -5.08 5.55
C MET A 135 4.15 -4.82 6.26
N VAL A 136 5.03 -5.79 6.22
CA VAL A 136 6.39 -5.64 6.74
C VAL A 136 7.31 -5.24 5.58
N MET A 137 7.75 -3.99 5.57
CA MET A 137 8.68 -3.51 4.57
C MET A 137 10.04 -4.19 4.71
N SER A 138 10.48 -4.87 3.68
CA SER A 138 11.79 -5.53 3.62
C SER A 138 12.88 -4.66 2.99
N VAL A 139 12.51 -3.46 2.56
CA VAL A 139 13.38 -2.39 2.05
C VAL A 139 12.84 -1.05 2.57
N ASN A 140 13.64 0.02 2.47
CA ASN A 140 13.11 1.35 2.79
C ASN A 140 12.02 1.76 1.80
N PRO A 141 10.91 2.37 2.26
CA PRO A 141 9.85 2.83 1.36
C PRO A 141 10.36 3.89 0.39
N GLY A 142 9.76 3.94 -0.81
CA GLY A 142 9.97 5.02 -1.77
C GLY A 142 10.65 4.63 -3.08
N PHE A 143 11.37 3.52 -3.16
CA PHE A 143 12.09 3.12 -4.38
C PHE A 143 12.01 1.62 -4.63
N ALA A 144 11.85 1.23 -5.90
CA ALA A 144 11.97 -0.15 -6.34
C ALA A 144 13.44 -0.59 -6.53
N GLY A 145 13.66 -1.90 -6.69
CA GLY A 145 14.98 -2.47 -7.02
C GLY A 145 16.01 -2.44 -5.90
N GLN A 146 15.62 -2.17 -4.66
CA GLN A 146 16.51 -2.18 -3.50
C GLN A 146 16.90 -3.61 -3.09
N LYS A 147 18.06 -3.73 -2.46
CA LYS A 147 18.49 -4.99 -1.84
C LYS A 147 17.71 -5.23 -0.55
N TYR A 148 17.27 -6.47 -0.37
CA TYR A 148 16.59 -6.93 0.84
C TYR A 148 17.41 -6.65 2.11
N ILE A 149 16.77 -6.13 3.14
CA ILE A 149 17.38 -5.84 4.44
C ILE A 149 17.25 -7.09 5.34
N CYS A 150 18.30 -7.91 5.40
CA CYS A 150 18.25 -9.20 6.10
C CYS A 150 18.22 -9.11 7.64
N LEU A 151 18.47 -7.94 8.23
CA LEU A 151 18.40 -7.74 9.70
C LEU A 151 17.00 -7.88 10.28
N LEU A 152 15.96 -7.89 9.45
CA LEU A 152 14.56 -8.07 9.89
C LEU A 152 14.25 -9.48 10.41
N TYR A 153 15.13 -10.46 10.18
CA TYR A 153 14.92 -11.86 10.60
C TYR A 153 15.76 -12.30 11.80
N THR A 154 16.49 -11.40 12.44
CA THR A 154 17.40 -11.75 13.54
C THR A 154 16.92 -11.33 14.93
N SER A 155 15.66 -10.90 15.06
CA SER A 155 15.04 -10.72 16.37
C SER A 155 14.28 -11.99 16.74
N ASP A 156 14.92 -12.81 17.59
CA ASP A 156 14.26 -13.90 18.32
C ASP A 156 13.15 -13.37 19.22
#